data_9580f3c1fbf62b9d13ede8ebcdf23b2b
#
_entry.id   9580f3c1fbf62b9d13ede8ebcdf23b2b
#
_cell.length_a   1.000
_cell.length_b   1.000
_cell.length_c   1.000
_cell.angle_alpha   90.00
_cell.angle_beta   90.00
_cell.angle_gamma   90.00
#
_symmetry.space_group_name_H-M   'P 1'
#
loop_
_entity.id
_entity.type
_entity.pdbx_description
1 polymer ?
#
loop_
_entity_poly.entity_id
_entity_poly.type
_entity_poly.pdbx_seq_one_letter_code
_entity_poly.pdbx_strand_id
1 'polypeptide(L)' 'DPEMINEVLDVMAELATSGITMVCVTHETSFARRIADTMVFMDHGEIIETAPPEKFFRAPESDRSQKFLDKILHY' A
#
# COMPACT_ATOMS: atom_id res chain seq x y z
N ASP A 1 0.55 6.39 19.44
CA ASP A 1 1.17 7.69 19.33
C ASP A 1 1.61 7.96 17.88
N PRO A 2 1.06 8.99 17.23
CA PRO A 2 1.37 9.27 15.82
C PRO A 2 2.86 9.50 15.54
N GLU A 3 3.59 10.08 16.46
CA GLU A 3 5.03 10.30 16.27
C GLU A 3 5.79 8.99 16.23
N MET A 4 5.45 8.05 17.10
CA MET A 4 6.10 6.74 17.12
C MET A 4 5.80 5.96 15.85
N ILE A 5 4.58 6.05 15.35
CA ILE A 5 4.21 5.41 14.10
C ILE A 5 5.04 5.95 12.95
N ASN A 6 5.20 7.27 12.87
CA ASN A 6 6.00 7.90 11.82
C ASN A 6 7.47 7.49 11.89
N GLU A 7 8.04 7.37 13.09
CA GLU A 7 9.41 6.91 13.24
C GLU A 7 9.62 5.49 12.72
N VAL A 8 8.67 4.60 13.04
CA VAL A 8 8.72 3.23 12.55
C VAL A 8 8.59 3.18 11.03
N LEU A 9 7.68 3.97 10.47
CA LEU A 9 7.49 4.04 9.02
C LEU A 9 8.74 4.59 8.31
N ASP A 10 9.42 5.56 8.91
CA ASP A 10 10.64 6.10 8.33
C ASP A 10 11.77 5.07 8.31
N VAL A 11 11.91 4.26 9.37
CA VAL A 11 12.88 3.18 9.39
C VAL A 11 12.58 2.16 8.30
N MET A 12 11.31 1.81 8.13
CA MET A 12 10.91 0.88 7.08
C MET A 12 11.19 1.44 5.69
N ALA A 13 10.98 2.74 5.50
CA ALA A 13 11.28 3.38 4.22
C ALA A 13 12.78 3.31 3.90
N GLU A 14 13.64 3.51 4.90
CA GLU A 14 15.08 3.37 4.71
C GLU A 14 15.47 1.94 4.34
N LEU A 15 14.89 0.96 5.02
CA LEU A 15 15.15 -0.45 4.71
C LEU A 15 14.71 -0.80 3.29
N ALA A 16 13.62 -0.20 2.83
CA ALA A 16 13.13 -0.44 1.47
C ALA A 16 14.12 -0.01 0.39
N THR A 17 14.96 0.97 0.69
CA THR A 17 15.98 1.44 -0.26
C THR A 17 17.32 0.70 -0.15
N SER A 18 17.45 -0.21 0.82
CA SER A 18 18.73 -0.88 1.10
C SER A 18 18.97 -2.14 0.27
N GLY A 19 18.04 -2.51 -0.60
CA GLY A 19 18.13 -3.73 -1.40
C GLY A 19 17.51 -4.97 -0.76
N ILE A 20 16.91 -4.81 0.41
CA ILE A 20 16.22 -5.91 1.10
C ILE A 20 14.82 -6.08 0.50
N THR A 21 14.44 -7.33 0.24
CA THR A 21 13.06 -7.64 -0.14
C THR A 21 12.19 -7.67 1.09
N MET A 22 11.13 -6.88 1.10
CA MET A 22 10.20 -6.82 2.22
C MET A 22 8.77 -7.05 1.77
N VAL A 23 8.00 -7.76 2.60
CA VAL A 23 6.55 -7.85 2.44
C VAL A 23 5.93 -7.14 3.63
N CYS A 24 5.11 -6.14 3.35
CA CYS A 24 4.49 -5.32 4.38
C CYS A 24 2.97 -5.40 4.26
N VAL A 25 2.31 -5.80 5.35
CA VAL A 25 0.85 -5.84 5.41
C VAL A 25 0.41 -4.60 6.19
N THR A 26 -0.35 -3.73 5.54
CA THR A 26 -0.75 -2.47 6.16
C THR A 26 -2.06 -1.97 5.55
N HIS A 27 -2.79 -1.17 6.31
CA HIS A 27 -3.91 -0.40 5.79
C HIS A 27 -3.57 1.10 5.73
N GLU A 28 -2.31 1.44 5.96
CA GLU A 28 -1.80 2.79 5.77
C GLU A 28 -1.44 2.99 4.30
N THR A 29 -2.41 3.43 3.50
CA THR A 29 -2.26 3.50 2.05
C THR A 29 -1.24 4.52 1.59
N SER A 30 -1.13 5.65 2.27
CA SER A 30 -0.15 6.67 1.91
C SER A 30 1.28 6.18 2.09
N PHE A 31 1.53 5.42 3.15
CA PHE A 31 2.83 4.81 3.38
C PHE A 31 3.15 3.77 2.30
N ALA A 32 2.19 2.87 2.02
CA ALA A 32 2.37 1.85 1.00
C ALA A 32 2.68 2.48 -0.36
N ARG A 33 1.96 3.54 -0.72
CA ARG A 33 2.19 4.25 -1.98
C ARG A 33 3.60 4.83 -2.06
N ARG A 34 4.11 5.31 -0.94
CA ARG A 34 5.43 5.95 -0.87
C ARG A 34 6.58 4.96 -1.06
N ILE A 35 6.48 3.75 -0.49
CA ILE A 35 7.62 2.84 -0.43
C ILE A 35 7.49 1.58 -1.26
N ALA A 36 6.29 1.18 -1.67
CA ALA A 36 6.10 -0.09 -2.35
C ALA A 36 6.58 -0.04 -3.79
N ASP A 37 7.19 -1.13 -4.23
CA ASP A 37 7.47 -1.36 -5.65
C ASP A 37 6.27 -2.03 -6.31
N THR A 38 5.58 -2.87 -5.53
CA THR A 38 4.40 -3.60 -5.99
C THR A 38 3.36 -3.58 -4.88
N MET A 39 2.12 -3.26 -5.26
CA MET A 39 0.97 -3.31 -4.36
C MET A 39 0.21 -4.60 -4.61
N VAL A 40 -0.20 -5.25 -3.54
CA VAL A 40 -1.06 -6.43 -3.61
C VAL A 40 -2.31 -6.14 -2.79
N PHE A 41 -3.45 -6.09 -3.46
CA PHE A 41 -4.73 -5.90 -2.78
C PHE A 41 -5.38 -7.25 -2.53
N MET A 42 -5.70 -7.52 -1.27
CA MET A 42 -6.33 -8.78 -0.87
C MET A 42 -7.67 -8.52 -0.23
N ASP A 43 -8.61 -9.42 -0.48
CA ASP A 43 -9.94 -9.35 0.09
C ASP A 43 -10.49 -10.77 0.23
N HIS A 44 -11.10 -11.07 1.37
CA HIS A 44 -11.69 -12.39 1.66
C HIS A 44 -10.71 -13.55 1.41
N GLY A 45 -9.44 -13.36 1.77
CA GLY A 45 -8.41 -14.39 1.62
C GLY A 45 -7.92 -14.60 0.20
N GLU A 46 -8.30 -13.71 -0.72
CA GLU A 46 -7.90 -13.81 -2.14
C GLU A 46 -7.08 -12.61 -2.56
N ILE A 47 -6.14 -12.83 -3.46
CA ILE A 47 -5.43 -11.73 -4.12
C ILE A 47 -6.33 -11.25 -5.25
N ILE A 48 -6.77 -9.99 -5.12
CA ILE A 48 -7.69 -9.39 -6.08
C ILE A 48 -6.93 -8.70 -7.21
N GLU A 49 -5.87 -8.00 -6.86
CA GLU A 49 -5.12 -7.23 -7.85
C GLU A 49 -3.68 -7.06 -7.41
N THR A 50 -2.75 -7.11 -8.38
CA THR A 50 -1.34 -6.83 -8.17
C THR A 50 -0.91 -5.82 -9.20
N ALA A 51 -0.33 -4.71 -8.77
CA ALA A 51 0.07 -3.64 -9.67
C ALA A 51 1.10 -2.72 -9.01
N PRO A 52 1.89 -1.95 -9.80
CA PRO A 52 2.69 -0.87 -9.23
C PRO A 52 1.81 0.14 -8.52
N PRO A 53 2.32 0.86 -7.51
CA PRO A 53 1.51 1.81 -6.75
C PRO A 53 0.79 2.84 -7.62
N GLU A 54 1.47 3.42 -8.59
CA GLU A 54 0.86 4.44 -9.44
C GLU A 54 -0.35 3.90 -10.20
N LYS A 55 -0.22 2.70 -10.75
CA LYS A 55 -1.33 2.10 -11.47
C LYS A 55 -2.47 1.73 -10.53
N PHE A 56 -2.14 1.16 -9.36
CA PHE A 56 -3.16 0.75 -8.40
C PHE A 56 -4.02 1.94 -7.95
N PHE A 57 -3.38 3.07 -7.63
CA PHE A 57 -4.11 4.22 -7.11
C PHE A 57 -4.80 5.05 -8.19
N ARG A 58 -4.27 5.07 -9.41
CA ARG A 58 -4.84 5.87 -10.49
C ARG A 58 -5.84 5.12 -11.35
N ALA A 59 -5.56 3.86 -11.65
CA ALA A 59 -6.35 3.11 -12.61
C ALA A 59 -6.41 1.63 -12.22
N PRO A 60 -6.99 1.31 -11.05
CA PRO A 60 -7.14 -0.08 -10.64
C PRO A 60 -8.03 -0.83 -11.62
N GLU A 61 -7.66 -2.07 -11.92
CA GLU A 61 -8.40 -2.87 -12.87
C GLU A 61 -9.63 -3.54 -12.26
N SER A 62 -9.56 -3.89 -10.99
CA SER A 62 -10.64 -4.59 -10.30
C SER A 62 -11.69 -3.63 -9.77
N ASP A 63 -12.97 -4.01 -9.91
CA ASP A 63 -14.07 -3.26 -9.31
C ASP A 63 -13.96 -3.19 -7.80
N ARG A 64 -13.49 -4.27 -7.17
CA ARG A 64 -13.27 -4.28 -5.72
C ARG A 64 -12.20 -3.28 -5.30
N SER A 65 -11.11 -3.20 -6.08
CA SER A 65 -10.07 -2.22 -5.83
C SER A 65 -10.59 -0.80 -5.95
N GLN A 66 -11.40 -0.52 -6.97
CA GLN A 66 -12.01 0.79 -7.15
C GLN A 66 -12.91 1.16 -5.98
N LYS A 67 -13.74 0.22 -5.52
CA LYS A 67 -14.61 0.46 -4.37
C LYS A 67 -13.83 0.71 -3.10
N PHE A 68 -12.76 -0.04 -2.88
CA PHE A 68 -11.90 0.15 -1.73
C PHE A 68 -11.28 1.55 -1.75
N LEU A 69 -10.71 1.95 -2.88
CA LEU A 69 -10.09 3.26 -3.02
C LEU A 69 -11.10 4.39 -2.88
N ASP A 70 -12.29 4.23 -3.42
CA ASP A 70 -13.36 5.22 -3.27
C ASP A 70 -13.70 5.45 -1.81
N LYS A 71 -13.73 4.40 -1.00
CA LYS A 71 -14.01 4.51 0.43
C LYS A 71 -12.94 5.30 1.18
N ILE A 72 -11.68 5.10 0.85
CA ILE A 72 -10.58 5.72 1.60
C ILE A 72 -10.22 7.11 1.08
N LEU A 73 -10.55 7.43 -0.17
CA LEU A 73 -10.18 8.69 -0.80
C LEU A 73 -11.32 9.71 -0.85
N HIS A 74 -12.55 9.27 -0.64
CA HIS A 74 -13.75 10.11 -0.83
C HIS A 74 -14.66 10.20 0.39
N TYR A 75 -14.09 10.21 1.57
CA TYR A 75 -14.93 10.47 2.76
C TYR A 75 -14.59 11.79 3.40
#